data_07d150dd48d7cd755826300cf001e36c
#
_entry.id   07d150dd48d7cd755826300cf001e36c
#
_cell.length_a   1.000
_cell.length_b   1.000
_cell.length_c   1.000
_cell.angle_alpha   90.00
_cell.angle_beta   90.00
_cell.angle_gamma   90.00
#
_symmetry.space_group_name_H-M   'P 1'
#
loop_
_entity.id
_entity.type
_entity.pdbx_description
1 polymer ?
#
loop_
_entity_poly.entity_id
_entity_poly.type
_entity_poly.pdbx_seq_one_letter_code
_entity_poly.pdbx_strand_id
1 'polypeptide(L)'
;MICRSAGARAVLGGSSTINPEEMTVPQPIAYLAFNGNCAEAMRFYEVALGGKLEILQSGADSPMAAQIPKEVAHRILHARLALQGGGYLYAGDAPTQMPYQGIHGVSITLNYDSVAEARNVFDKLAAGGNVTMAMQPSYWAKSFGMLVDKFGTPWIVNGELLPM
;
A
#
# COMPACT_ATOMS: atom_id res chain seq x y z
N MET A 1 73.99 6.09 -30.69
CA MET A 1 72.84 6.70 -31.42
C MET A 1 71.57 6.04 -30.88
N ILE A 2 70.65 6.80 -30.41
CA ILE A 2 69.63 6.54 -29.41
C ILE A 2 68.48 5.73 -30.01
N CYS A 3 68.16 4.57 -29.41
CA CYS A 3 66.96 3.81 -29.71
C CYS A 3 65.92 4.09 -28.61
N ARG A 4 64.78 4.69 -28.99
CA ARG A 4 63.63 4.94 -28.09
C ARG A 4 62.65 3.75 -28.17
N SER A 5 62.42 3.13 -27.04
CA SER A 5 61.39 2.13 -26.84
C SER A 5 60.04 2.78 -26.71
N ALA A 6 59.06 2.35 -27.50
CA ALA A 6 57.67 2.70 -27.37
C ALA A 6 56.99 1.75 -26.36
N GLY A 7 56.52 2.36 -25.26
CA GLY A 7 55.75 1.62 -24.24
C GLY A 7 54.32 1.37 -24.71
N ALA A 8 53.92 0.10 -24.69
CA ALA A 8 52.55 -0.32 -24.91
C ALA A 8 51.72 0.02 -23.65
N ARG A 9 50.73 0.83 -23.84
CA ARG A 9 49.75 1.18 -22.79
C ARG A 9 48.64 0.09 -22.77
N ALA A 10 48.64 -0.71 -21.71
CA ALA A 10 47.56 -1.65 -21.46
C ALA A 10 46.23 -0.88 -21.19
N VAL A 11 45.26 -1.15 -22.01
CA VAL A 11 43.88 -0.70 -21.79
C VAL A 11 43.28 -1.67 -20.74
N LEU A 12 43.17 -1.17 -19.52
CA LEU A 12 42.43 -1.84 -18.45
C LEU A 12 40.95 -1.89 -18.81
N GLY A 13 40.43 -3.09 -18.90
CA GLY A 13 39.03 -3.36 -19.15
C GLY A 13 38.14 -2.64 -18.11
N GLY A 14 37.20 -1.85 -18.61
CA GLY A 14 36.17 -1.26 -17.78
C GLY A 14 35.32 -2.36 -17.13
N SER A 15 35.46 -2.47 -15.81
CA SER A 15 34.53 -3.20 -14.98
C SER A 15 33.19 -2.43 -15.04
N SER A 16 32.23 -2.99 -15.73
CA SER A 16 30.85 -2.50 -15.69
C SER A 16 30.31 -2.79 -14.29
N THR A 17 30.42 -1.82 -13.41
CA THR A 17 29.73 -1.84 -12.13
C THR A 17 28.25 -1.68 -12.43
N ILE A 18 27.49 -2.76 -12.34
CA ILE A 18 26.02 -2.74 -12.34
C ILE A 18 25.62 -1.87 -11.15
N ASN A 19 24.98 -0.74 -11.44
CA ASN A 19 24.50 0.19 -10.42
C ASN A 19 23.35 -0.50 -9.67
N PRO A 20 23.42 -0.68 -8.33
CA PRO A 20 22.35 -1.35 -7.58
C PRO A 20 20.99 -0.64 -7.62
N GLU A 21 20.93 0.59 -8.12
CA GLU A 21 19.72 1.40 -8.17
C GLU A 21 18.76 1.07 -9.34
N GLU A 22 19.13 0.17 -10.27
CA GLU A 22 18.30 -0.15 -11.45
C GLU A 22 17.51 -1.45 -11.37
N MET A 23 17.61 -2.21 -10.30
CA MET A 23 16.75 -3.38 -10.12
C MET A 23 15.44 -2.98 -9.42
N THR A 24 14.45 -2.51 -10.17
CA THR A 24 13.09 -2.37 -9.67
C THR A 24 12.50 -3.77 -9.45
N VAL A 25 12.65 -4.29 -8.24
CA VAL A 25 11.98 -5.52 -7.84
C VAL A 25 10.49 -5.23 -7.70
N PRO A 26 9.59 -5.97 -8.39
CA PRO A 26 8.16 -5.78 -8.21
C PRO A 26 7.78 -5.96 -6.74
N GLN A 27 7.07 -4.98 -6.19
CA GLN A 27 6.54 -5.07 -4.83
C GLN A 27 5.07 -5.51 -4.89
N PRO A 28 4.66 -6.50 -4.09
CA PRO A 28 3.25 -6.86 -4.00
C PRO A 28 2.45 -5.68 -3.44
N ILE A 29 1.32 -5.38 -4.08
CA ILE A 29 0.41 -4.32 -3.66
C ILE A 29 -0.90 -4.96 -3.24
N ALA A 30 -1.37 -4.64 -2.03
CA ALA A 30 -2.68 -5.09 -1.58
C ALA A 30 -3.79 -4.46 -2.44
N TYR A 31 -4.70 -5.30 -2.94
CA TYR A 31 -5.90 -4.87 -3.65
C TYR A 31 -7.13 -5.23 -2.81
N LEU A 32 -7.82 -4.22 -2.30
CA LEU A 32 -9.00 -4.39 -1.46
C LEU A 32 -10.27 -4.42 -2.32
N ALA A 33 -11.14 -5.37 -2.04
CA ALA A 33 -12.46 -5.44 -2.67
C ALA A 33 -13.53 -4.96 -1.69
N PHE A 34 -14.43 -4.10 -2.17
CA PHE A 34 -15.56 -3.55 -1.40
C PHE A 34 -16.89 -3.86 -2.09
N ASN A 35 -18.00 -3.59 -1.41
CA ASN A 35 -19.33 -3.84 -1.97
C ASN A 35 -20.13 -2.54 -2.17
N GLY A 36 -19.59 -1.64 -3.01
CA GLY A 36 -20.25 -0.38 -3.37
C GLY A 36 -19.84 0.80 -2.50
N ASN A 37 -18.95 0.60 -1.53
CA ASN A 37 -18.44 1.63 -0.62
C ASN A 37 -16.93 1.89 -0.75
N CYS A 38 -16.32 1.45 -1.85
CA CYS A 38 -14.89 1.65 -2.12
C CYS A 38 -14.48 3.12 -2.06
N ALA A 39 -15.27 4.02 -2.67
CA ALA A 39 -14.96 5.45 -2.68
C ALA A 39 -14.90 6.05 -1.27
N GLU A 40 -15.81 5.66 -0.40
CA GLU A 40 -15.85 6.12 1.00
C GLU A 40 -14.65 5.56 1.78
N ALA A 41 -14.37 4.27 1.62
CA ALA A 41 -13.25 3.61 2.26
C ALA A 41 -11.92 4.26 1.88
N MET A 42 -11.67 4.49 0.60
CA MET A 42 -10.40 5.04 0.12
C MET A 42 -10.19 6.50 0.54
N ARG A 43 -11.25 7.32 0.61
CA ARG A 43 -11.16 8.68 1.19
C ARG A 43 -10.89 8.65 2.69
N PHE A 44 -11.48 7.70 3.40
CA PHE A 44 -11.18 7.50 4.82
C PHE A 44 -9.70 7.11 5.02
N TYR A 45 -9.16 6.20 4.20
CA TYR A 45 -7.76 5.81 4.29
C TYR A 45 -6.81 6.94 3.91
N GLU A 46 -7.15 7.80 2.94
CA GLU A 46 -6.38 9.00 2.62
C GLU A 46 -6.18 9.88 3.87
N VAL A 47 -7.23 10.11 4.63
CA VAL A 47 -7.18 10.93 5.86
C VAL A 47 -6.50 10.19 7.01
N ALA A 48 -6.81 8.90 7.19
CA ALA A 48 -6.30 8.11 8.32
C ALA A 48 -4.80 7.84 8.20
N LEU A 49 -4.33 7.50 6.98
CA LEU A 49 -2.94 7.10 6.70
C LEU A 49 -2.05 8.28 6.26
N GLY A 50 -2.63 9.45 6.00
CA GLY A 50 -1.88 10.61 5.52
C GLY A 50 -1.35 10.45 4.09
N GLY A 51 -2.05 9.67 3.26
CA GLY A 51 -1.69 9.44 1.86
C GLY A 51 -2.33 10.44 0.90
N LYS A 52 -2.25 10.11 -0.40
CA LYS A 52 -2.90 10.85 -1.48
C LYS A 52 -3.67 9.92 -2.41
N LEU A 53 -4.96 10.14 -2.51
CA LEU A 53 -5.82 9.39 -3.45
C LEU A 53 -5.58 9.92 -4.88
N GLU A 54 -4.79 9.16 -5.66
CA GLU A 54 -4.36 9.56 -7.00
C GLU A 54 -5.34 9.12 -8.09
N ILE A 55 -6.02 7.99 -7.89
CA ILE A 55 -7.00 7.43 -8.80
C ILE A 55 -8.25 7.04 -8.00
N LEU A 56 -9.40 7.46 -8.49
CA LEU A 56 -10.71 7.02 -8.02
C LEU A 56 -11.65 6.98 -9.24
N GLN A 57 -11.57 5.90 -10.01
CA GLN A 57 -12.27 5.75 -11.28
C GLN A 57 -13.55 4.95 -11.10
N SER A 58 -14.68 5.60 -11.31
CA SER A 58 -15.98 4.93 -11.36
C SER A 58 -16.25 4.29 -12.72
N GLY A 59 -17.27 3.43 -12.78
CA GLY A 59 -17.76 2.90 -14.05
C GLY A 59 -18.23 3.99 -14.99
N ALA A 60 -18.87 5.04 -14.48
CA ALA A 60 -19.33 6.19 -15.26
C ALA A 60 -18.19 7.00 -15.89
N ASP A 61 -17.03 7.07 -15.20
CA ASP A 61 -15.87 7.83 -15.66
C ASP A 61 -14.88 6.98 -16.46
N SER A 62 -15.21 5.71 -16.69
CA SER A 62 -14.33 4.78 -17.41
C SER A 62 -14.53 4.86 -18.93
N PRO A 63 -13.53 4.46 -19.74
CA PRO A 63 -13.70 4.28 -21.17
C PRO A 63 -14.81 3.28 -21.56
N MET A 64 -15.24 2.45 -20.61
CA MET A 64 -16.29 1.44 -20.77
C MET A 64 -17.68 1.93 -20.32
N ALA A 65 -17.84 3.20 -19.96
CA ALA A 65 -19.08 3.76 -19.40
C ALA A 65 -20.34 3.41 -20.21
N ALA A 66 -20.24 3.40 -21.55
CA ALA A 66 -21.35 3.05 -22.44
C ALA A 66 -21.81 1.58 -22.32
N GLN A 67 -20.98 0.70 -21.77
CA GLN A 67 -21.24 -0.73 -21.63
C GLN A 67 -21.67 -1.10 -20.19
N ILE A 68 -21.57 -0.15 -19.26
CA ILE A 68 -21.87 -0.38 -17.83
C ILE A 68 -23.32 0.07 -17.56
N PRO A 69 -24.16 -0.80 -16.96
CA PRO A 69 -25.49 -0.41 -16.58
C PRO A 69 -25.48 0.78 -15.61
N LYS A 70 -26.41 1.73 -15.80
CA LYS A 70 -26.47 3.00 -15.04
C LYS A 70 -26.59 2.77 -13.52
N GLU A 71 -27.27 1.70 -13.14
CA GLU A 71 -27.53 1.32 -11.74
C GLU A 71 -26.23 1.02 -10.97
N VAL A 72 -25.18 0.57 -11.66
CA VAL A 72 -23.88 0.19 -11.09
C VAL A 72 -22.72 1.07 -11.55
N ALA A 73 -23.00 2.05 -12.41
CA ALA A 73 -21.97 2.93 -12.98
C ALA A 73 -21.25 3.80 -11.94
N HIS A 74 -21.86 4.01 -10.76
CA HIS A 74 -21.26 4.72 -9.63
C HIS A 74 -20.18 3.90 -8.88
N ARG A 75 -20.14 2.57 -9.07
CA ARG A 75 -19.17 1.69 -8.40
C ARG A 75 -17.76 1.98 -8.90
N ILE A 76 -16.81 1.87 -7.99
CA ILE A 76 -15.39 2.11 -8.29
C ILE A 76 -14.79 0.88 -8.95
N LEU A 77 -14.30 1.06 -10.18
CA LEU A 77 -13.58 0.01 -10.90
C LEU A 77 -12.13 -0.10 -10.43
N HIS A 78 -11.51 1.04 -10.13
CA HIS A 78 -10.14 1.09 -9.64
C HIS A 78 -9.90 2.36 -8.82
N ALA A 79 -9.22 2.18 -7.68
CA ALA A 79 -8.70 3.25 -6.85
C ALA A 79 -7.23 3.01 -6.51
N ARG A 80 -6.44 4.08 -6.43
CA ARG A 80 -5.03 4.04 -6.02
C ARG A 80 -4.75 5.13 -5.01
N LEU A 81 -4.34 4.71 -3.82
CA LEU A 81 -3.87 5.58 -2.75
C LEU A 81 -2.35 5.44 -2.65
N ALA A 82 -1.63 6.55 -2.86
CA ALA A 82 -0.21 6.64 -2.56
C ALA A 82 -0.05 6.88 -1.06
N LEU A 83 0.74 6.05 -0.38
CA LEU A 83 0.96 6.15 1.06
C LEU A 83 2.10 7.12 1.38
N GLN A 84 1.99 7.84 2.47
CA GLN A 84 3.08 8.65 2.99
C GLN A 84 4.25 7.74 3.41
N GLY A 85 5.45 8.02 2.91
CA GLY A 85 6.61 7.14 3.12
C GLY A 85 6.83 6.11 2.01
N GLY A 86 5.96 6.07 1.01
CA GLY A 86 6.07 5.19 -0.16
C GLY A 86 5.12 3.99 -0.13
N GLY A 87 4.97 3.34 -1.28
CA GLY A 87 4.01 2.25 -1.47
C GLY A 87 2.61 2.71 -1.84
N TYR A 88 1.76 1.72 -2.12
CA TYR A 88 0.39 1.96 -2.60
C TYR A 88 -0.60 1.01 -1.92
N LEU A 89 -1.84 1.46 -1.85
CA LEU A 89 -3.00 0.64 -1.56
C LEU A 89 -3.96 0.76 -2.74
N TYR A 90 -4.36 -0.37 -3.32
CA TYR A 90 -5.32 -0.42 -4.42
C TYR A 90 -6.66 -0.93 -3.92
N ALA A 91 -7.72 -0.52 -4.60
CA ALA A 91 -9.06 -0.99 -4.28
C ALA A 91 -10.00 -0.90 -5.48
N GLY A 92 -11.13 -1.59 -5.35
CA GLY A 92 -12.26 -1.48 -6.25
C GLY A 92 -13.51 -2.07 -5.62
N ASP A 93 -14.65 -1.81 -6.21
CA ASP A 93 -15.87 -2.49 -5.84
C ASP A 93 -15.99 -3.85 -6.56
N ALA A 94 -16.33 -4.89 -5.81
CA ALA A 94 -16.56 -6.21 -6.38
C ALA A 94 -17.69 -6.18 -7.43
N PRO A 95 -17.59 -6.96 -8.50
CA PRO A 95 -18.69 -7.08 -9.47
C PRO A 95 -19.97 -7.56 -8.79
N THR A 96 -21.11 -6.94 -9.15
CA THR A 96 -22.42 -7.27 -8.54
C THR A 96 -22.89 -8.71 -8.79
N GLN A 97 -22.33 -9.37 -9.82
CA GLN A 97 -22.63 -10.75 -10.18
C GLN A 97 -21.87 -11.75 -9.31
N MET A 98 -20.86 -11.30 -8.53
CA MET A 98 -20.05 -12.15 -7.66
C MET A 98 -20.49 -12.02 -6.21
N PRO A 99 -20.62 -13.14 -5.46
CA PRO A 99 -20.90 -13.06 -4.03
C PRO A 99 -19.76 -12.33 -3.31
N TYR A 100 -20.09 -11.27 -2.61
CA TYR A 100 -19.12 -10.55 -1.76
C TYR A 100 -19.16 -11.12 -0.34
N GLN A 101 -18.05 -11.63 0.14
CA GLN A 101 -17.93 -12.23 1.47
C GLN A 101 -17.13 -11.36 2.47
N GLY A 102 -16.72 -10.16 2.07
CA GLY A 102 -15.82 -9.33 2.86
C GLY A 102 -14.34 -9.68 2.66
N ILE A 103 -13.47 -9.06 3.46
CA ILE A 103 -12.03 -9.28 3.43
C ILE A 103 -11.68 -10.29 4.52
N HIS A 104 -11.19 -11.47 4.12
CA HIS A 104 -10.91 -12.57 5.03
C HIS A 104 -9.51 -13.17 4.77
N GLY A 105 -8.86 -13.67 5.83
CA GLY A 105 -7.60 -14.39 5.76
C GLY A 105 -6.37 -13.53 5.44
N VAL A 106 -6.52 -12.20 5.44
CA VAL A 106 -5.45 -11.23 5.20
C VAL A 106 -5.62 -10.05 6.14
N SER A 107 -4.52 -9.45 6.57
CA SER A 107 -4.50 -8.16 7.28
C SER A 107 -3.47 -7.25 6.62
N ILE A 108 -3.79 -5.97 6.53
CA ILE A 108 -2.83 -4.96 6.09
C ILE A 108 -1.98 -4.56 7.30
N THR A 109 -0.67 -4.68 7.15
CA THR A 109 0.28 -4.34 8.22
C THR A 109 0.93 -3.01 7.96
N LEU A 110 0.92 -2.13 8.95
CA LEU A 110 1.59 -0.83 8.96
C LEU A 110 2.68 -0.82 10.02
N ASN A 111 3.90 -0.43 9.63
CA ASN A 111 5.04 -0.30 10.53
C ASN A 111 5.43 1.17 10.61
N TYR A 112 5.41 1.72 11.81
CA TYR A 112 5.82 3.09 12.11
C TYR A 112 7.09 3.08 12.95
N ASP A 113 7.98 4.05 12.72
CA ASP A 113 9.20 4.24 13.50
C ASP A 113 8.91 4.80 14.90
N SER A 114 7.70 5.29 15.13
CA SER A 114 7.26 5.91 16.38
C SER A 114 6.00 5.25 16.92
N VAL A 115 6.00 4.93 18.21
CA VAL A 115 4.81 4.45 18.95
C VAL A 115 3.69 5.49 18.90
N ALA A 116 4.01 6.79 18.94
CA ALA A 116 3.02 7.86 18.93
C ALA A 116 2.29 7.95 17.58
N GLU A 117 3.03 7.83 16.46
CA GLU A 117 2.43 7.80 15.12
C GLU A 117 1.56 6.57 14.92
N ALA A 118 2.09 5.39 15.30
CA ALA A 118 1.33 4.15 15.24
C ALA A 118 -0.01 4.26 15.98
N ARG A 119 0.00 4.80 17.20
CA ARG A 119 -1.21 5.00 17.99
C ARG A 119 -2.18 5.97 17.34
N ASN A 120 -1.69 7.11 16.84
CA ASN A 120 -2.54 8.09 16.15
C ASN A 120 -3.25 7.49 14.92
N VAL A 121 -2.54 6.69 14.12
CA VAL A 121 -3.13 6.00 12.96
C VAL A 121 -4.08 4.89 13.40
N PHE A 122 -3.71 4.12 14.41
CA PHE A 122 -4.56 3.07 14.99
C PHE A 122 -5.91 3.64 15.45
N ASP A 123 -5.89 4.74 16.21
CA ASP A 123 -7.11 5.38 16.72
C ASP A 123 -8.01 5.90 15.59
N LYS A 124 -7.41 6.47 14.52
CA LYS A 124 -8.16 6.89 13.34
C LYS A 124 -8.82 5.72 12.61
N LEU A 125 -8.08 4.62 12.38
CA LEU A 125 -8.60 3.43 11.73
C LEU A 125 -9.67 2.72 12.57
N ALA A 126 -9.54 2.76 13.90
CA ALA A 126 -10.49 2.16 14.83
C ALA A 126 -11.83 2.91 14.91
N ALA A 127 -11.89 4.16 14.43
CA ALA A 127 -13.09 4.99 14.50
C ALA A 127 -14.26 4.35 13.73
N GLY A 128 -15.28 3.90 14.46
CA GLY A 128 -16.45 3.19 13.92
C GLY A 128 -16.19 1.72 13.55
N GLY A 129 -14.99 1.21 13.81
CA GLY A 129 -14.60 -0.17 13.63
C GLY A 129 -14.61 -0.99 14.94
N ASN A 130 -13.91 -2.11 14.93
CA ASN A 130 -13.76 -3.02 16.06
C ASN A 130 -12.29 -3.29 16.38
N VAL A 131 -11.85 -2.89 17.57
CA VAL A 131 -10.50 -3.21 18.07
C VAL A 131 -10.50 -4.66 18.54
N THR A 132 -9.74 -5.52 17.84
CA THR A 132 -9.59 -6.94 18.20
C THR A 132 -8.44 -7.17 19.16
N MET A 133 -7.43 -6.27 19.15
CA MET A 133 -6.34 -6.23 20.13
C MET A 133 -5.88 -4.79 20.33
N ALA A 134 -6.02 -4.28 21.54
CA ALA A 134 -5.57 -2.92 21.87
C ALA A 134 -4.05 -2.79 21.74
N MET A 135 -3.58 -1.56 21.45
CA MET A 135 -2.15 -1.26 21.35
C MET A 135 -1.41 -1.61 22.65
N GLN A 136 -0.49 -2.56 22.58
CA GLN A 136 0.29 -3.08 23.71
C GLN A 136 1.70 -3.51 23.27
N PRO A 137 2.68 -3.65 24.17
CA PRO A 137 4.00 -4.17 23.83
C PRO A 137 3.95 -5.62 23.36
N SER A 138 4.87 -5.99 22.45
CA SER A 138 5.10 -7.36 22.00
C SER A 138 6.61 -7.67 21.99
N TYR A 139 7.00 -8.90 21.66
CA TYR A 139 8.43 -9.26 21.55
C TYR A 139 9.09 -8.73 20.27
N TRP A 140 8.32 -8.25 19.28
CA TRP A 140 8.83 -7.70 18.01
C TRP A 140 8.63 -6.20 17.84
N ALA A 141 7.80 -5.54 18.67
CA ALA A 141 7.51 -4.12 18.58
C ALA A 141 7.25 -3.53 19.97
N LYS A 142 7.65 -2.27 20.18
CA LYS A 142 7.34 -1.56 21.43
C LYS A 142 5.84 -1.34 21.63
N SER A 143 5.08 -1.27 20.55
CA SER A 143 3.62 -1.23 20.59
C SER A 143 3.04 -1.89 19.34
N PHE A 144 2.01 -2.70 19.51
CA PHE A 144 1.34 -3.43 18.45
C PHE A 144 -0.14 -3.55 18.78
N GLY A 145 -0.99 -3.43 17.77
CA GLY A 145 -2.43 -3.61 17.93
C GLY A 145 -3.07 -4.12 16.66
N MET A 146 -4.28 -4.65 16.81
CA MET A 146 -5.09 -5.19 15.71
C MET A 146 -6.52 -4.65 15.76
N LEU A 147 -7.07 -4.36 14.60
CA LEU A 147 -8.45 -3.90 14.47
C LEU A 147 -9.05 -4.35 13.14
N VAL A 148 -10.36 -4.30 13.05
CA VAL A 148 -11.11 -4.32 11.80
C VAL A 148 -11.81 -2.97 11.69
N ASP A 149 -11.56 -2.22 10.63
CA ASP A 149 -12.15 -0.90 10.47
C ASP A 149 -13.65 -0.97 10.11
N LYS A 150 -14.30 0.19 10.03
CA LYS A 150 -15.73 0.28 9.73
C LYS A 150 -16.13 -0.22 8.34
N PHE A 151 -15.16 -0.45 7.45
CA PHE A 151 -15.37 -1.03 6.11
C PHE A 151 -15.08 -2.52 6.05
N GLY A 152 -14.65 -3.12 7.17
CA GLY A 152 -14.36 -4.55 7.27
C GLY A 152 -12.92 -4.92 6.89
N THR A 153 -12.02 -3.96 6.72
CA THR A 153 -10.61 -4.24 6.44
C THR A 153 -9.86 -4.53 7.74
N PRO A 154 -9.18 -5.69 7.86
CA PRO A 154 -8.34 -6.01 9.00
C PRO A 154 -6.99 -5.30 8.92
N TRP A 155 -6.57 -4.70 10.02
CA TRP A 155 -5.30 -3.98 10.16
C TRP A 155 -4.47 -4.52 11.31
N ILE A 156 -3.15 -4.54 11.09
CA ILE A 156 -2.13 -4.71 12.12
C ILE A 156 -1.30 -3.43 12.12
N VAL A 157 -1.15 -2.80 13.27
CA VAL A 157 -0.36 -1.57 13.39
C VAL A 157 0.76 -1.80 14.39
N ASN A 158 2.00 -1.62 13.94
CA ASN A 158 3.21 -1.73 14.75
C ASN A 158 3.84 -0.35 14.91
N GLY A 159 4.27 -0.05 16.12
CA GLY A 159 5.07 1.12 16.45
C GLY A 159 6.41 0.71 17.03
N GLU A 160 7.49 1.15 16.36
CA GLU A 160 8.89 0.91 16.73
C GLU A 160 9.23 -0.59 16.86
N LEU A 161 9.56 -1.19 15.70
CA LEU A 161 9.98 -2.58 15.63
C LEU A 161 11.26 -2.81 16.42
N LEU A 162 11.35 -3.94 17.13
CA LEU A 162 12.53 -4.34 17.88
C LEU A 162 13.45 -5.20 17.01
N PRO A 163 14.77 -5.13 17.23
CA PRO A 163 15.71 -6.06 16.60
C PRO A 163 15.34 -7.51 16.93
N MET A 164 15.26 -8.37 15.94
CA MET A 164 15.06 -9.81 16.09
C MET A 164 16.37 -10.56 15.88
#